data_6b6fb1228a3dff20917d332e3e73ba4f
#
_entry.id   6b6fb1228a3dff20917d332e3e73ba4f
#
_cell.length_a   1.000
_cell.length_b   1.000
_cell.length_c   1.000
_cell.angle_alpha   90.00
_cell.angle_beta   90.00
_cell.angle_gamma   90.00
#
_symmetry.space_group_name_H-M   'P 1'
#
loop_
_entity.id
_entity.type
_entity.pdbx_description
1 polymer ?
#
loop_
_entity_poly.entity_id
_entity_poly.type
_entity_poly.pdbx_seq_one_letter_code
_entity_poly.pdbx_strand_id
1 'polypeptide(L)'
;MSLSRRQFIQASGVALCAGAVPLRAQAAGKQPALPVPPLLESRRGQPLFLTLQRAHWSFTQGTRAPVWGVNGRYLGPTIRVWSGDDVKLIYSNRLTENVAMTVRGLQVPGPLIGGAARMMTPNADWAPVLPIRQSAATLWYQANTPNHMAQQVYNGLAGMWLIEDDVSKSLPFPNHYGVDDFPIIIQDKRLDNFGTPVYEEPGSGGFVGDTLLVNGVQGPYVEVSRGWVRLRLLNASNSRRYMLRMSDGRALHVISSDQGFLPAPVSTTQLSLAPGERREVLVDMTNGDEVSMTCGESASIMDRIRGFFEPSSILVSTLVLTLRPTGLLPLVTDNLPMRILPTEILSGPAIRSRDIQLGDDPGINGQLWDPQRIDITAQQGTWERWTVRADAPQSFHIEGVMFQVRNVNGAMPLPEDRGWKDTVWVDGQVELLVYYGQPSWPHFPFQYASQTLELADRGSIGQILVNPAP
;
A
#
# COMPACT_ATOMS: atom_id res chain seq x y z
N MET A 1 9.19 -19.93 -55.07
CA MET A 1 8.88 -21.34 -54.72
C MET A 1 7.85 -21.30 -53.59
N SER A 2 6.59 -21.66 -53.91
CA SER A 2 5.49 -21.66 -52.92
C SER A 2 5.51 -22.98 -52.17
N LEU A 3 5.67 -22.93 -50.86
CA LEU A 3 5.52 -24.08 -49.96
C LEU A 3 4.08 -24.59 -49.98
N SER A 4 3.87 -25.89 -50.16
CA SER A 4 2.54 -26.48 -50.18
C SER A 4 1.94 -26.54 -48.76
N ARG A 5 0.59 -26.47 -48.64
CA ARG A 5 -0.15 -26.59 -47.37
C ARG A 5 0.25 -27.81 -46.52
N ARG A 6 0.70 -28.88 -47.15
CA ARG A 6 1.14 -30.11 -46.47
C ARG A 6 2.51 -29.93 -45.77
N GLN A 7 3.41 -29.13 -46.34
CA GLN A 7 4.73 -28.81 -45.74
C GLN A 7 4.62 -27.82 -44.58
N PHE A 8 3.61 -26.94 -44.62
CA PHE A 8 3.31 -26.02 -43.52
C PHE A 8 2.75 -26.77 -42.29
N ILE A 9 1.89 -27.78 -42.50
CA ILE A 9 1.32 -28.58 -41.40
C ILE A 9 2.37 -29.52 -40.78
N GLN A 10 3.33 -30.02 -41.56
CA GLN A 10 4.43 -30.83 -41.01
C GLN A 10 5.47 -30.02 -40.26
N ALA A 11 5.69 -28.78 -40.64
CA ALA A 11 6.56 -27.84 -39.88
C ALA A 11 5.92 -27.36 -38.56
N SER A 12 4.59 -27.27 -38.49
CA SER A 12 3.85 -26.88 -37.30
C SER A 12 3.71 -28.00 -36.26
N GLY A 13 3.87 -29.27 -36.68
CA GLY A 13 3.73 -30.45 -35.79
C GLY A 13 4.96 -30.77 -34.94
N VAL A 14 6.15 -30.23 -35.27
CA VAL A 14 7.40 -30.50 -34.55
C VAL A 14 7.71 -29.42 -33.49
N ALA A 15 7.05 -28.26 -33.56
CA ALA A 15 7.24 -27.17 -32.60
C ALA A 15 6.41 -27.31 -31.30
N LEU A 16 5.54 -28.31 -31.19
CA LEU A 16 4.63 -28.48 -30.02
C LEU A 16 5.14 -29.47 -28.96
N CYS A 17 6.33 -30.07 -29.13
CA CYS A 17 6.89 -31.01 -28.15
C CYS A 17 8.18 -30.57 -27.46
N ALA A 18 8.66 -29.35 -27.68
CA ALA A 18 9.86 -28.86 -27.00
C ALA A 18 9.57 -27.58 -26.25
N GLY A 19 9.15 -27.68 -24.99
CA GLY A 19 8.97 -26.52 -24.18
C GLY A 19 8.08 -26.67 -22.94
N ALA A 20 8.04 -27.84 -22.33
CA ALA A 20 7.77 -27.88 -20.90
C ALA A 20 9.03 -27.30 -20.24
N VAL A 21 9.11 -25.96 -20.18
CA VAL A 21 9.98 -25.30 -19.20
C VAL A 21 9.48 -25.83 -17.85
N PRO A 22 10.29 -26.57 -17.08
CA PRO A 22 9.86 -26.97 -15.76
C PRO A 22 9.51 -25.67 -15.03
N LEU A 23 8.24 -25.53 -14.60
CA LEU A 23 7.96 -24.70 -13.45
C LEU A 23 9.09 -25.05 -12.49
N ARG A 24 9.96 -24.10 -12.15
CA ARG A 24 10.86 -24.26 -11.03
C ARG A 24 9.96 -24.68 -9.88
N ALA A 25 9.89 -25.98 -9.65
CA ALA A 25 9.36 -26.52 -8.42
C ALA A 25 10.20 -25.80 -7.36
N GLN A 26 9.59 -24.85 -6.69
CA GLN A 26 10.14 -24.27 -5.48
C GLN A 26 10.54 -25.48 -4.67
N ALA A 27 11.83 -25.64 -4.41
CA ALA A 27 12.32 -26.73 -3.58
C ALA A 27 11.37 -26.84 -2.40
N ALA A 28 10.87 -28.05 -2.11
CA ALA A 28 9.87 -28.30 -1.07
C ALA A 28 10.44 -28.01 0.32
N GLY A 29 10.90 -26.79 0.55
CA GLY A 29 11.18 -26.18 1.82
C GLY A 29 9.84 -25.95 2.52
N LYS A 30 9.81 -26.19 3.81
CA LYS A 30 8.63 -25.97 4.65
C LYS A 30 8.18 -24.52 4.48
N GLN A 31 6.94 -24.28 4.01
CA GLN A 31 6.38 -22.95 3.83
C GLN A 31 6.56 -22.13 5.13
N PRO A 32 7.09 -20.88 5.08
CA PRO A 32 7.33 -20.10 6.29
C PRO A 32 6.01 -19.66 6.93
N ALA A 33 5.98 -19.55 8.25
CA ALA A 33 4.87 -18.89 8.92
C ALA A 33 4.92 -17.38 8.67
N LEU A 34 3.75 -16.75 8.61
CA LEU A 34 3.62 -15.30 8.45
C LEU A 34 4.23 -14.59 9.66
N PRO A 35 5.26 -13.74 9.48
CA PRO A 35 5.73 -12.88 10.56
C PRO A 35 4.69 -11.79 10.83
N VAL A 36 4.07 -11.81 12.01
CA VAL A 36 3.19 -10.74 12.45
C VAL A 36 4.05 -9.66 13.11
N PRO A 37 4.04 -8.39 12.62
CA PRO A 37 4.77 -7.30 13.25
C PRO A 37 4.32 -7.11 14.71
N PRO A 38 5.22 -6.77 15.65
CA PRO A 38 4.82 -6.44 17.01
C PRO A 38 3.81 -5.29 17.03
N LEU A 39 2.83 -5.36 17.91
CA LEU A 39 1.86 -4.30 18.11
C LEU A 39 2.39 -3.32 19.17
N LEU A 40 2.48 -2.04 18.82
CA LEU A 40 2.71 -0.92 19.74
C LEU A 40 1.42 -0.12 19.88
N GLU A 41 0.86 -0.11 21.07
CA GLU A 41 -0.35 0.64 21.36
C GLU A 41 -0.03 1.97 22.06
N SER A 42 -0.67 3.04 21.61
CA SER A 42 -0.58 4.31 22.35
C SER A 42 -1.26 4.16 23.73
N ARG A 43 -0.59 4.71 24.72
CA ARG A 43 -1.14 4.83 26.09
C ARG A 43 -1.06 6.27 26.52
N ARG A 44 -2.14 6.76 27.10
CA ARG A 44 -2.25 8.14 27.54
C ARG A 44 -1.04 8.56 28.40
N GLY A 45 -0.36 9.62 27.98
CA GLY A 45 0.82 10.15 28.67
C GLY A 45 2.13 9.37 28.45
N GLN A 46 2.13 8.30 27.65
CA GLN A 46 3.35 7.55 27.34
C GLN A 46 3.76 7.76 25.86
N PRO A 47 5.02 8.12 25.57
CA PRO A 47 5.48 8.25 24.21
C PRO A 47 5.71 6.89 23.56
N LEU A 48 5.49 6.82 22.24
CA LEU A 48 5.89 5.71 21.39
C LEU A 48 7.28 6.00 20.82
N PHE A 49 8.20 5.06 20.99
CA PHE A 49 9.59 5.18 20.51
C PHE A 49 9.76 4.42 19.21
N LEU A 50 10.27 5.10 18.18
CA LEU A 50 10.53 4.55 16.86
C LEU A 50 11.99 4.82 16.47
N THR A 51 12.85 3.84 16.72
CA THR A 51 14.28 3.92 16.41
C THR A 51 14.53 3.39 15.01
N LEU A 52 14.99 4.27 14.11
CA LEU A 52 15.38 3.94 12.74
C LEU A 52 16.82 3.47 12.74
N GLN A 53 17.08 2.21 12.40
CA GLN A 53 18.41 1.61 12.55
C GLN A 53 18.69 0.50 11.56
N ARG A 54 19.97 0.16 11.40
CA ARG A 54 20.41 -1.01 10.66
C ARG A 54 19.98 -2.28 11.41
N ALA A 55 19.52 -3.27 10.66
CA ALA A 55 19.08 -4.57 11.16
C ALA A 55 19.48 -5.67 10.17
N HIS A 56 19.12 -6.91 10.49
CA HIS A 56 19.27 -8.04 9.60
C HIS A 56 17.94 -8.78 9.49
N TRP A 57 17.67 -9.32 8.31
CA TRP A 57 16.47 -10.10 8.04
C TRP A 57 16.75 -11.29 7.14
N SER A 58 15.96 -12.35 7.26
CA SER A 58 16.05 -13.54 6.41
C SER A 58 14.87 -13.55 5.44
N PHE A 59 15.10 -13.12 4.21
CA PHE A 59 14.09 -13.17 3.15
C PHE A 59 13.90 -14.59 2.60
N THR A 60 14.96 -15.38 2.63
CA THR A 60 14.99 -16.79 2.26
C THR A 60 15.60 -17.61 3.39
N GLN A 61 15.19 -18.85 3.52
CA GLN A 61 15.67 -19.72 4.61
C GLN A 61 17.20 -19.86 4.56
N GLY A 62 17.85 -19.68 5.73
CA GLY A 62 19.30 -19.83 5.88
C GLY A 62 20.13 -18.61 5.49
N THR A 63 19.52 -17.52 5.03
CA THR A 63 20.21 -16.26 4.69
C THR A 63 20.04 -15.23 5.78
N ARG A 64 20.97 -14.25 5.81
CA ARG A 64 20.88 -13.10 6.73
C ARG A 64 21.34 -11.84 6.00
N ALA A 65 20.39 -11.15 5.41
CA ALA A 65 20.65 -9.93 4.65
C ALA A 65 20.65 -8.68 5.54
N PRO A 66 21.52 -7.69 5.28
CA PRO A 66 21.45 -6.38 5.91
C PRO A 66 20.19 -5.65 5.40
N VAL A 67 19.47 -5.00 6.32
CA VAL A 67 18.27 -4.20 6.06
C VAL A 67 18.26 -2.97 6.94
N TRP A 68 17.33 -2.06 6.68
CA TRP A 68 16.95 -1.03 7.63
C TRP A 68 15.62 -1.42 8.27
N GLY A 69 15.37 -0.88 9.44
CA GLY A 69 14.12 -1.17 10.12
C GLY A 69 13.83 -0.20 11.24
N VAL A 70 12.67 -0.39 11.80
CA VAL A 70 12.21 0.37 12.96
C VAL A 70 12.20 -0.57 14.17
N ASN A 71 12.83 -0.14 15.27
CA ASN A 71 12.98 -0.93 16.51
C ASN A 71 13.66 -2.28 16.28
N GLY A 72 14.68 -2.33 15.40
CA GLY A 72 15.55 -3.49 15.19
C GLY A 72 14.99 -4.57 14.27
N ARG A 73 13.90 -4.34 13.56
CA ARG A 73 13.28 -5.32 12.65
C ARG A 73 13.13 -4.76 11.25
N TYR A 74 13.17 -5.65 10.26
CA TYR A 74 12.74 -5.35 8.90
C TYR A 74 11.25 -5.02 8.90
N LEU A 75 10.89 -3.94 8.23
CA LEU A 75 9.63 -3.24 8.48
C LEU A 75 9.57 -2.79 9.96
N GLY A 76 8.57 -2.07 10.34
CA GLY A 76 8.43 -1.63 11.72
C GLY A 76 7.27 -2.33 12.42
N PRO A 77 7.09 -2.07 13.72
CA PRO A 77 5.92 -2.52 14.45
C PRO A 77 4.63 -1.95 13.83
N THR A 78 3.52 -2.65 13.98
CA THR A 78 2.20 -2.04 13.77
C THR A 78 1.91 -1.10 14.94
N ILE A 79 1.59 0.16 14.65
CA ILE A 79 1.22 1.15 15.64
C ILE A 79 -0.30 1.21 15.72
N ARG A 80 -0.88 1.13 16.92
CA ARG A 80 -2.32 1.31 17.16
C ARG A 80 -2.55 2.51 18.04
N VAL A 81 -3.38 3.44 17.57
CA VAL A 81 -3.75 4.67 18.26
C VAL A 81 -5.27 4.83 18.28
N TRP A 82 -5.78 5.72 19.12
CA TRP A 82 -7.20 5.93 19.32
C TRP A 82 -7.64 7.32 18.87
N SER A 83 -8.75 7.39 18.15
CA SER A 83 -9.38 8.69 17.84
C SER A 83 -9.75 9.42 19.12
N GLY A 84 -9.41 10.70 19.19
CA GLY A 84 -9.56 11.54 20.41
C GLY A 84 -8.28 11.69 21.23
N ASP A 85 -7.25 10.85 21.04
CA ASP A 85 -6.01 10.94 21.79
C ASP A 85 -5.00 11.93 21.16
N ASP A 86 -4.12 12.46 22.03
CA ASP A 86 -2.89 13.15 21.63
C ASP A 86 -1.72 12.20 21.83
N VAL A 87 -1.15 11.73 20.73
CA VAL A 87 -0.12 10.68 20.72
C VAL A 87 1.26 11.29 20.56
N LYS A 88 2.11 11.15 21.57
CA LYS A 88 3.51 11.56 21.48
C LYS A 88 4.32 10.46 20.82
N LEU A 89 4.94 10.78 19.67
CA LEU A 89 5.97 9.95 19.06
C LEU A 89 7.36 10.47 19.40
N ILE A 90 8.34 9.59 19.39
CA ILE A 90 9.77 9.94 19.41
C ILE A 90 10.44 9.10 18.32
N TYR A 91 10.69 9.74 17.19
CA TYR A 91 11.54 9.16 16.16
C TYR A 91 13.01 9.42 16.49
N SER A 92 13.83 8.40 16.40
CA SER A 92 15.28 8.50 16.64
C SER A 92 16.03 7.95 15.45
N ASN A 93 16.73 8.79 14.70
CA ASN A 93 17.56 8.34 13.59
C ASN A 93 18.90 7.83 14.10
N ARG A 94 19.13 6.51 13.99
CA ARG A 94 20.40 5.84 14.32
C ARG A 94 21.05 5.24 13.06
N LEU A 95 20.63 5.70 11.89
CA LEU A 95 21.29 5.44 10.61
C LEU A 95 22.40 6.48 10.38
N THR A 96 23.23 6.24 9.39
CA THR A 96 24.29 7.17 8.94
C THR A 96 23.78 8.16 7.90
N GLU A 97 22.58 7.96 7.41
CA GLU A 97 21.92 8.74 6.39
C GLU A 97 20.85 9.67 7.01
N ASN A 98 20.53 10.77 6.33
CA ASN A 98 19.38 11.59 6.67
C ASN A 98 18.08 10.83 6.41
N VAL A 99 17.11 10.95 7.32
CA VAL A 99 15.78 10.34 7.17
C VAL A 99 14.70 11.34 7.55
N ALA A 100 13.67 11.41 6.73
CA ALA A 100 12.40 12.01 7.08
C ALA A 100 11.33 10.92 7.11
N MET A 101 10.41 10.99 8.07
CA MET A 101 9.31 10.04 8.20
C MET A 101 7.98 10.75 8.03
N THR A 102 7.00 10.06 7.49
CA THR A 102 5.60 10.50 7.43
C THR A 102 4.65 9.35 7.74
N VAL A 103 3.42 9.68 8.13
CA VAL A 103 2.32 8.71 8.21
C VAL A 103 1.33 9.05 7.09
N ARG A 104 1.30 8.20 6.07
CA ARG A 104 0.41 8.35 4.91
C ARG A 104 -1.04 8.18 5.32
N GLY A 105 -1.85 9.18 5.00
CA GLY A 105 -3.26 9.23 5.35
C GLY A 105 -3.59 9.89 6.69
N LEU A 106 -2.59 10.29 7.48
CA LEU A 106 -2.82 10.97 8.76
C LEU A 106 -3.35 12.39 8.53
N GLN A 107 -4.43 12.73 9.24
CA GLN A 107 -5.10 14.03 9.18
C GLN A 107 -4.63 14.92 10.35
N VAL A 108 -3.48 15.56 10.18
CA VAL A 108 -2.89 16.49 11.16
C VAL A 108 -2.41 17.76 10.47
N PRO A 109 -2.26 18.89 11.19
CA PRO A 109 -1.69 20.10 10.60
C PRO A 109 -0.30 19.89 10.01
N GLY A 110 0.03 20.62 8.94
CA GLY A 110 1.28 20.50 8.19
C GLY A 110 2.56 20.41 9.02
N PRO A 111 2.78 21.19 10.10
CA PRO A 111 3.97 21.07 10.95
C PRO A 111 4.15 19.70 11.64
N LEU A 112 3.12 18.87 11.69
CA LEU A 112 3.11 17.56 12.38
C LEU A 112 3.13 16.37 11.40
N ILE A 113 2.96 16.60 10.09
CA ILE A 113 2.87 15.52 9.11
C ILE A 113 4.21 14.81 8.87
N GLY A 114 5.34 15.47 9.09
CA GLY A 114 6.66 14.95 8.81
C GLY A 114 7.19 15.36 7.44
N GLY A 115 7.77 14.39 6.71
CA GLY A 115 8.31 14.62 5.37
C GLY A 115 9.53 15.52 5.31
N ALA A 116 9.80 16.09 4.14
CA ALA A 116 11.02 16.87 3.84
C ALA A 116 11.32 17.99 4.85
N ALA A 117 10.28 18.63 5.39
CA ALA A 117 10.44 19.71 6.36
C ALA A 117 10.84 19.24 7.79
N ARG A 118 10.90 17.93 8.01
CA ARG A 118 11.25 17.29 9.29
C ARG A 118 12.38 16.27 9.13
N MET A 119 13.41 16.66 8.37
CA MET A 119 14.60 15.86 8.17
C MET A 119 15.36 15.64 9.48
N MET A 120 15.63 14.39 9.80
CA MET A 120 16.49 13.98 10.93
C MET A 120 17.87 13.60 10.39
N THR A 121 18.90 14.34 10.77
CA THR A 121 20.30 13.95 10.53
C THR A 121 20.67 12.74 11.41
N PRO A 122 21.81 12.08 11.15
CA PRO A 122 22.31 11.01 12.02
C PRO A 122 22.35 11.42 13.49
N ASN A 123 21.81 10.57 14.37
CA ASN A 123 21.64 10.78 15.81
C ASN A 123 20.66 11.89 16.23
N ALA A 124 19.92 12.47 15.30
CA ALA A 124 18.86 13.42 15.64
C ALA A 124 17.54 12.68 16.00
N ASP A 125 16.74 13.36 16.80
CA ASP A 125 15.41 12.92 17.19
C ASP A 125 14.36 13.95 16.73
N TRP A 126 13.14 13.46 16.44
CA TRP A 126 11.95 14.29 16.20
C TRP A 126 10.80 13.75 17.04
N ALA A 127 10.20 14.64 17.85
CA ALA A 127 9.21 14.24 18.86
C ALA A 127 7.89 15.00 18.71
N PRO A 128 7.07 14.70 17.69
CA PRO A 128 5.76 15.33 17.54
C PRO A 128 4.75 14.81 18.56
N VAL A 129 3.75 15.63 18.86
CA VAL A 129 2.51 15.22 19.51
C VAL A 129 1.40 15.31 18.47
N LEU A 130 0.85 14.16 18.10
CA LEU A 130 -0.12 14.01 17.02
C LEU A 130 -1.54 14.00 17.58
N PRO A 131 -2.37 15.01 17.29
CA PRO A 131 -3.78 15.00 17.66
C PRO A 131 -4.55 14.07 16.72
N ILE A 132 -4.91 12.89 17.17
CA ILE A 132 -5.66 11.91 16.38
C ILE A 132 -7.14 12.29 16.42
N ARG A 133 -7.67 12.88 15.36
CA ARG A 133 -9.07 13.38 15.28
C ARG A 133 -9.84 12.82 14.08
N GLN A 134 -9.29 11.82 13.40
CA GLN A 134 -9.93 11.15 12.28
C GLN A 134 -10.56 9.82 12.72
N SER A 135 -11.48 9.32 11.89
CA SER A 135 -12.16 8.03 12.09
C SER A 135 -11.18 6.85 11.98
N ALA A 136 -11.64 5.68 12.44
CA ALA A 136 -10.90 4.43 12.33
C ALA A 136 -10.48 4.17 10.88
N ALA A 137 -9.19 3.86 10.70
CA ALA A 137 -8.58 3.60 9.39
C ALA A 137 -7.30 2.77 9.52
N THR A 138 -6.96 2.07 8.46
CA THR A 138 -5.65 1.45 8.28
C THR A 138 -4.77 2.36 7.44
N LEU A 139 -3.79 2.97 8.08
CA LEU A 139 -2.77 3.84 7.51
C LEU A 139 -1.41 3.14 7.49
N TRP A 140 -0.37 3.82 7.05
CA TRP A 140 0.99 3.33 7.14
C TRP A 140 2.01 4.45 7.27
N TYR A 141 3.10 4.19 7.98
CA TYR A 141 4.21 5.11 8.05
C TYR A 141 5.37 4.62 7.16
N GLN A 142 6.08 5.58 6.59
CA GLN A 142 7.23 5.30 5.71
C GLN A 142 8.26 6.41 5.76
N ALA A 143 9.46 6.11 5.26
CA ALA A 143 10.42 7.13 4.91
C ALA A 143 9.86 8.04 3.80
N ASN A 144 10.07 9.35 3.95
CA ASN A 144 9.69 10.38 2.98
C ASN A 144 10.83 11.40 2.80
N THR A 145 12.03 10.86 2.67
CA THR A 145 13.25 11.65 2.47
C THR A 145 13.38 12.01 1.00
N PRO A 146 13.44 13.28 0.63
CA PRO A 146 13.59 13.69 -0.77
C PRO A 146 14.78 13.02 -1.45
N ASN A 147 14.60 12.54 -2.67
CA ASN A 147 15.57 11.83 -3.52
C ASN A 147 16.06 10.48 -2.98
N HIS A 148 15.52 10.00 -1.83
CA HIS A 148 15.94 8.74 -1.20
C HIS A 148 14.76 7.91 -0.66
N MET A 149 13.53 8.35 -0.90
CA MET A 149 12.33 7.69 -0.38
C MET A 149 12.22 6.25 -0.88
N ALA A 150 12.40 6.04 -2.18
CA ALA A 150 12.31 4.74 -2.82
C ALA A 150 13.28 3.72 -2.21
N GLN A 151 14.56 4.08 -2.11
CA GLN A 151 15.57 3.22 -1.52
C GLN A 151 15.33 2.97 -0.02
N GLN A 152 14.91 3.99 0.73
CA GLN A 152 14.69 3.86 2.17
C GLN A 152 13.47 2.98 2.49
N VAL A 153 12.39 3.09 1.74
CA VAL A 153 11.22 2.20 1.84
C VAL A 153 11.60 0.79 1.38
N TYR A 154 12.31 0.65 0.27
CA TYR A 154 12.82 -0.63 -0.20
C TYR A 154 13.67 -1.34 0.86
N ASN A 155 14.53 -0.62 1.59
CA ASN A 155 15.38 -1.17 2.64
C ASN A 155 14.62 -1.54 3.92
N GLY A 156 13.35 -1.12 4.10
CA GLY A 156 12.48 -1.56 5.20
C GLY A 156 11.98 -0.46 6.13
N LEU A 157 12.19 0.83 5.81
CA LEU A 157 11.64 1.93 6.63
C LEU A 157 10.16 2.15 6.31
N ALA A 158 9.33 1.21 6.69
CA ALA A 158 7.87 1.23 6.57
C ALA A 158 7.21 0.39 7.66
N GLY A 159 5.95 0.65 7.95
CA GLY A 159 5.13 -0.14 8.86
C GLY A 159 3.67 0.30 8.87
N MET A 160 2.79 -0.52 9.43
CA MET A 160 1.36 -0.26 9.46
C MET A 160 0.99 0.64 10.65
N TRP A 161 -0.01 1.50 10.44
CA TRP A 161 -0.57 2.39 11.46
C TRP A 161 -2.08 2.22 11.51
N LEU A 162 -2.62 1.89 12.66
CA LEU A 162 -4.05 1.65 12.87
C LEU A 162 -4.63 2.76 13.72
N ILE A 163 -5.75 3.31 13.29
CA ILE A 163 -6.58 4.19 14.11
C ILE A 163 -7.85 3.43 14.43
N GLU A 164 -8.19 3.36 15.71
CA GLU A 164 -9.43 2.78 16.22
C GLU A 164 -10.31 3.88 16.82
N ASP A 165 -11.63 3.68 16.75
CA ASP A 165 -12.64 4.54 17.33
C ASP A 165 -13.80 3.74 17.94
N ASP A 166 -14.82 4.41 18.46
CA ASP A 166 -15.96 3.73 19.06
C ASP A 166 -16.81 2.97 18.01
N VAL A 167 -16.80 3.42 16.75
CA VAL A 167 -17.48 2.70 15.65
C VAL A 167 -16.76 1.40 15.38
N SER A 168 -15.45 1.42 15.18
CA SER A 168 -14.66 0.22 14.90
C SER A 168 -14.77 -0.83 16.00
N LYS A 169 -14.84 -0.40 17.27
CA LYS A 169 -15.02 -1.30 18.43
C LYS A 169 -16.39 -1.93 18.50
N SER A 170 -17.42 -1.25 18.01
CA SER A 170 -18.80 -1.74 18.07
C SER A 170 -19.17 -2.73 16.95
N LEU A 171 -18.34 -2.79 15.90
CA LEU A 171 -18.59 -3.66 14.76
C LEU A 171 -18.25 -5.12 15.08
N PRO A 172 -19.08 -6.07 14.63
CA PRO A 172 -18.87 -7.52 14.84
C PRO A 172 -17.79 -8.05 13.88
N PHE A 173 -16.65 -7.38 13.81
CA PHE A 173 -15.52 -7.79 12.98
C PHE A 173 -14.43 -8.47 13.80
N PRO A 174 -13.64 -9.37 13.19
CA PRO A 174 -12.41 -9.85 13.80
C PRO A 174 -11.52 -8.68 14.24
N ASN A 175 -11.02 -8.73 15.48
CA ASN A 175 -10.27 -7.63 16.09
C ASN A 175 -9.12 -8.08 17.01
N HIS A 176 -8.86 -9.40 17.09
CA HIS A 176 -7.75 -9.94 17.86
C HIS A 176 -6.50 -9.95 16.99
N TYR A 177 -5.66 -8.92 17.16
CA TYR A 177 -4.45 -8.72 16.37
C TYR A 177 -3.53 -9.96 16.40
N GLY A 178 -3.18 -10.47 15.22
CA GLY A 178 -2.35 -11.66 15.05
C GLY A 178 -3.06 -12.99 15.30
N VAL A 179 -4.38 -12.98 15.52
CA VAL A 179 -5.20 -14.19 15.73
C VAL A 179 -6.31 -14.30 14.68
N ASP A 180 -7.10 -13.26 14.49
CA ASP A 180 -8.17 -13.17 13.50
C ASP A 180 -8.14 -11.82 12.72
N ASP A 181 -7.26 -10.89 13.10
CA ASP A 181 -7.00 -9.60 12.47
C ASP A 181 -5.50 -9.47 12.16
N PHE A 182 -5.11 -9.54 10.89
CA PHE A 182 -3.72 -9.64 10.46
C PHE A 182 -3.28 -8.44 9.61
N PRO A 183 -2.16 -7.79 9.94
CA PRO A 183 -1.50 -6.86 9.04
C PRO A 183 -0.77 -7.63 7.94
N ILE A 184 -1.03 -7.27 6.69
CA ILE A 184 -0.47 -7.90 5.49
C ILE A 184 0.21 -6.82 4.65
N ILE A 185 1.52 -6.69 4.82
CA ILE A 185 2.35 -5.73 4.08
C ILE A 185 2.99 -6.44 2.90
N ILE A 186 2.57 -6.08 1.69
CA ILE A 186 3.04 -6.69 0.45
C ILE A 186 4.12 -5.80 -0.17
N GLN A 187 5.24 -6.40 -0.54
CA GLN A 187 6.34 -5.75 -1.25
C GLN A 187 6.91 -6.69 -2.31
N ASP A 188 7.58 -6.14 -3.29
CA ASP A 188 8.41 -6.91 -4.21
C ASP A 188 9.88 -6.45 -4.13
N LYS A 189 10.77 -7.41 -4.29
CA LYS A 189 12.21 -7.19 -4.28
C LYS A 189 12.90 -7.98 -5.38
N ARG A 190 14.12 -7.60 -5.68
CA ARG A 190 15.08 -8.46 -6.38
C ARG A 190 16.06 -8.97 -5.34
N LEU A 191 16.22 -10.29 -5.29
CA LEU A 191 17.18 -10.93 -4.38
C LEU A 191 18.32 -11.53 -5.21
N ASP A 192 19.54 -11.36 -4.74
CA ASP A 192 20.70 -12.04 -5.32
C ASP A 192 20.72 -13.54 -4.96
N ASN A 193 21.73 -14.25 -5.45
CA ASN A 193 21.90 -15.69 -5.19
C ASN A 193 22.12 -16.03 -3.70
N PHE A 194 22.41 -15.03 -2.87
CA PHE A 194 22.62 -15.16 -1.42
C PHE A 194 21.38 -14.72 -0.63
N GLY A 195 20.28 -14.33 -1.31
CA GLY A 195 19.06 -13.84 -0.69
C GLY A 195 19.18 -12.42 -0.14
N THR A 196 20.15 -11.64 -0.62
CA THR A 196 20.30 -10.21 -0.28
C THR A 196 19.50 -9.34 -1.23
N PRO A 197 18.72 -8.37 -0.74
CA PRO A 197 18.02 -7.44 -1.61
C PRO A 197 19.00 -6.57 -2.43
N VAL A 198 18.76 -6.51 -3.72
CA VAL A 198 19.49 -5.65 -4.65
C VAL A 198 18.55 -4.56 -5.13
N TYR A 199 18.88 -3.32 -4.80
CA TYR A 199 18.17 -2.16 -5.30
C TYR A 199 19.01 -1.48 -6.38
N GLU A 200 18.45 -1.43 -7.57
CA GLU A 200 18.98 -0.65 -8.70
C GLU A 200 17.89 0.34 -9.10
N GLU A 201 18.22 1.61 -9.04
CA GLU A 201 17.28 2.64 -9.47
C GLU A 201 17.00 2.47 -10.97
N PRO A 202 15.72 2.30 -11.38
CA PRO A 202 15.37 2.16 -12.78
C PRO A 202 15.61 3.48 -13.53
N GLY A 203 16.06 3.40 -14.78
CA GLY A 203 16.27 4.57 -15.63
C GLY A 203 14.98 5.30 -15.99
N SER A 204 13.85 4.60 -16.01
CA SER A 204 12.51 5.15 -16.24
C SER A 204 11.49 4.39 -15.42
N GLY A 205 10.29 4.98 -15.22
CA GLY A 205 9.23 4.37 -14.42
C GLY A 205 9.63 4.13 -12.96
N GLY A 206 9.13 3.07 -12.36
CA GLY A 206 9.39 2.66 -10.99
C GLY A 206 10.03 1.28 -10.89
N PHE A 207 10.62 0.99 -9.73
CA PHE A 207 11.25 -0.30 -9.46
C PHE A 207 10.19 -1.42 -9.39
N VAL A 208 10.49 -2.52 -10.07
CA VAL A 208 9.71 -3.74 -10.05
C VAL A 208 10.64 -4.94 -9.79
N GLY A 209 10.41 -5.63 -8.68
CA GLY A 209 11.14 -6.83 -8.29
C GLY A 209 10.57 -8.11 -8.93
N ASP A 210 11.26 -9.22 -8.74
CA ASP A 210 10.85 -10.56 -9.20
C ASP A 210 10.39 -11.47 -8.04
N THR A 211 10.60 -11.03 -6.82
CA THR A 211 10.30 -11.77 -5.59
C THR A 211 9.26 -11.05 -4.77
N LEU A 212 8.05 -11.63 -4.66
CA LEU A 212 6.97 -11.10 -3.83
C LEU A 212 7.17 -11.54 -2.38
N LEU A 213 7.07 -10.58 -1.48
CA LEU A 213 7.21 -10.76 -0.03
C LEU A 213 5.94 -10.27 0.70
N VAL A 214 5.57 -11.00 1.72
CA VAL A 214 4.52 -10.60 2.66
C VAL A 214 5.12 -10.55 4.05
N ASN A 215 5.08 -9.38 4.69
CA ASN A 215 5.74 -9.12 5.97
C ASN A 215 7.21 -9.56 5.97
N GLY A 216 7.89 -9.46 4.82
CA GLY A 216 9.30 -9.78 4.65
C GLY A 216 9.62 -11.26 4.40
N VAL A 217 8.65 -12.13 4.12
CA VAL A 217 8.89 -13.52 3.73
C VAL A 217 8.08 -13.90 2.47
N GLN A 218 8.56 -14.90 1.76
CA GLN A 218 7.98 -15.34 0.49
C GLN A 218 6.89 -16.38 0.72
N GLY A 219 5.67 -16.12 0.22
CA GLY A 219 4.53 -17.04 0.21
C GLY A 219 4.21 -17.67 1.57
N PRO A 220 4.04 -16.90 2.66
CA PRO A 220 3.83 -17.45 3.99
C PRO A 220 2.48 -18.15 4.15
N TYR A 221 2.36 -18.95 5.22
CA TYR A 221 1.06 -19.38 5.74
C TYR A 221 0.76 -18.73 7.09
N VAL A 222 -0.51 -18.67 7.44
CA VAL A 222 -0.97 -18.28 8.77
C VAL A 222 -2.10 -19.21 9.24
N GLU A 223 -2.03 -19.61 10.50
CA GLU A 223 -3.13 -20.32 11.13
C GLU A 223 -4.22 -19.33 11.54
N VAL A 224 -5.46 -19.63 11.18
CA VAL A 224 -6.61 -18.76 11.39
C VAL A 224 -7.76 -19.51 12.06
N SER A 225 -8.69 -18.76 12.67
CA SER A 225 -9.94 -19.34 13.21
C SER A 225 -10.84 -19.86 12.08
N ARG A 226 -11.72 -20.80 12.42
CA ARG A 226 -12.86 -21.19 11.57
C ARG A 226 -13.97 -20.17 11.76
N GLY A 227 -14.02 -19.17 10.87
CA GLY A 227 -14.96 -18.06 10.94
C GLY A 227 -14.50 -16.94 10.04
N TRP A 228 -14.87 -15.73 10.33
CA TRP A 228 -14.38 -14.57 9.60
C TRP A 228 -12.94 -14.24 10.01
N VAL A 229 -12.12 -13.93 9.03
CA VAL A 229 -10.73 -13.48 9.20
C VAL A 229 -10.57 -12.11 8.55
N ARG A 230 -10.02 -11.14 9.27
CA ARG A 230 -9.73 -9.80 8.77
C ARG A 230 -8.28 -9.70 8.31
N LEU A 231 -8.09 -9.28 7.06
CA LEU A 231 -6.77 -8.98 6.51
C LEU A 231 -6.69 -7.49 6.25
N ARG A 232 -5.72 -6.83 6.87
CA ARG A 232 -5.40 -5.41 6.63
C ARG A 232 -4.29 -5.35 5.61
N LEU A 233 -4.68 -5.15 4.35
CA LEU A 233 -3.78 -5.18 3.20
C LEU A 233 -3.13 -3.81 3.01
N LEU A 234 -1.81 -3.79 2.84
CA LEU A 234 -1.02 -2.64 2.44
C LEU A 234 -0.12 -3.04 1.27
N ASN A 235 -0.17 -2.30 0.18
CA ASN A 235 0.85 -2.39 -0.86
C ASN A 235 1.97 -1.38 -0.55
N ALA A 236 3.08 -1.87 -0.02
CA ALA A 236 4.28 -1.10 0.28
C ALA A 236 5.40 -1.32 -0.76
N SER A 237 5.05 -1.76 -1.97
CA SER A 237 5.96 -1.82 -3.12
C SER A 237 6.22 -0.44 -3.68
N ASN A 238 7.37 -0.26 -4.31
CA ASN A 238 7.76 1.03 -4.89
C ASN A 238 6.87 1.44 -6.06
N SER A 239 6.46 0.47 -6.93
CA SER A 239 5.64 0.79 -8.12
C SER A 239 4.65 -0.30 -8.55
N ARG A 240 4.83 -1.54 -8.07
CA ARG A 240 4.01 -2.66 -8.54
C ARG A 240 2.57 -2.60 -8.02
N ARG A 241 1.59 -2.67 -8.91
CA ARG A 241 0.18 -2.91 -8.61
C ARG A 241 -0.11 -4.40 -8.52
N TYR A 242 -0.93 -4.82 -7.58
CA TYR A 242 -1.35 -6.21 -7.39
C TYR A 242 -2.83 -6.39 -7.71
N MET A 243 -3.16 -7.51 -8.37
CA MET A 243 -4.54 -7.98 -8.55
C MET A 243 -4.71 -9.23 -7.68
N LEU A 244 -5.35 -9.08 -6.54
CA LEU A 244 -5.49 -10.10 -5.51
C LEU A 244 -6.77 -10.91 -5.72
N ARG A 245 -6.70 -12.22 -5.49
CA ARG A 245 -7.84 -13.14 -5.54
C ARG A 245 -7.61 -14.35 -4.65
N MET A 246 -8.68 -15.03 -4.26
CA MET A 246 -8.60 -16.31 -3.57
C MET A 246 -8.52 -17.46 -4.58
N SER A 247 -7.72 -18.49 -4.28
CA SER A 247 -7.42 -19.59 -5.20
C SER A 247 -8.63 -20.46 -5.55
N ASP A 248 -9.62 -20.52 -4.68
CA ASP A 248 -10.87 -21.26 -4.85
C ASP A 248 -12.03 -20.38 -5.37
N GLY A 249 -11.77 -19.10 -5.64
CA GLY A 249 -12.76 -18.17 -6.16
C GLY A 249 -13.74 -17.59 -5.11
N ARG A 250 -13.54 -17.90 -3.80
CA ARG A 250 -14.35 -17.25 -2.75
C ARG A 250 -14.17 -15.74 -2.77
N ALA A 251 -15.20 -15.01 -2.35
CA ALA A 251 -15.19 -13.55 -2.33
C ALA A 251 -14.26 -12.99 -1.23
N LEU A 252 -13.65 -11.86 -1.54
CA LEU A 252 -13.09 -10.92 -0.59
C LEU A 252 -14.18 -9.89 -0.25
N HIS A 253 -14.51 -9.72 1.01
CA HIS A 253 -15.48 -8.73 1.45
C HIS A 253 -14.75 -7.49 1.92
N VAL A 254 -14.66 -6.49 1.03
CA VAL A 254 -13.96 -5.22 1.32
C VAL A 254 -14.82 -4.40 2.28
N ILE A 255 -14.25 -4.04 3.42
CA ILE A 255 -14.94 -3.27 4.48
C ILE A 255 -14.35 -1.88 4.67
N SER A 256 -13.12 -1.62 4.17
CA SER A 256 -12.43 -0.34 4.33
C SER A 256 -11.61 -0.01 3.10
N SER A 257 -11.49 1.28 2.81
CA SER A 257 -10.50 1.88 1.92
C SER A 257 -9.44 2.62 2.72
N ASP A 258 -8.58 3.42 2.06
CA ASP A 258 -7.40 4.05 2.69
C ASP A 258 -7.73 4.86 3.95
N GLN A 259 -8.84 5.59 3.95
CA GLN A 259 -9.20 6.58 4.98
C GLN A 259 -10.39 6.14 5.86
N GLY A 260 -10.71 4.85 5.88
CA GLY A 260 -11.70 4.30 6.78
C GLY A 260 -12.71 3.37 6.14
N PHE A 261 -13.74 3.02 6.91
CA PHE A 261 -14.76 2.06 6.51
C PHE A 261 -15.58 2.53 5.32
N LEU A 262 -16.00 1.53 4.52
CA LEU A 262 -17.05 1.70 3.52
C LEU A 262 -18.42 1.77 4.21
N PRO A 263 -19.43 2.35 3.55
CA PRO A 263 -20.79 2.36 4.10
C PRO A 263 -21.38 0.96 4.34
N ALA A 264 -20.97 -0.02 3.53
CA ALA A 264 -21.34 -1.43 3.62
C ALA A 264 -20.22 -2.31 3.07
N PRO A 265 -20.16 -3.60 3.44
CA PRO A 265 -19.21 -4.53 2.84
C PRO A 265 -19.45 -4.68 1.32
N VAL A 266 -18.37 -4.69 0.55
CA VAL A 266 -18.39 -4.90 -0.90
C VAL A 266 -17.72 -6.22 -1.23
N SER A 267 -18.48 -7.15 -1.82
CA SER A 267 -17.98 -8.48 -2.19
C SER A 267 -17.36 -8.42 -3.60
N THR A 268 -16.12 -8.87 -3.73
CA THR A 268 -15.44 -9.00 -5.00
C THR A 268 -14.61 -10.29 -5.05
N THR A 269 -14.44 -10.87 -6.22
CA THR A 269 -13.54 -12.02 -6.42
C THR A 269 -12.14 -11.60 -6.88
N GLN A 270 -11.97 -10.31 -7.21
CA GLN A 270 -10.70 -9.75 -7.65
C GLN A 270 -10.55 -8.33 -7.08
N LEU A 271 -9.47 -8.07 -6.37
CA LEU A 271 -9.21 -6.79 -5.72
C LEU A 271 -7.91 -6.19 -6.23
N SER A 272 -8.00 -4.97 -6.77
CA SER A 272 -6.83 -4.15 -7.10
C SER A 272 -6.24 -3.52 -5.86
N LEU A 273 -4.90 -3.52 -5.78
CA LEU A 273 -4.15 -2.85 -4.71
C LEU A 273 -2.93 -2.15 -5.31
N ALA A 274 -3.03 -0.85 -5.54
CA ALA A 274 -1.97 -0.03 -6.10
C ALA A 274 -0.94 0.36 -5.02
N PRO A 275 0.29 0.77 -5.40
CA PRO A 275 1.30 1.25 -4.44
C PRO A 275 0.74 2.32 -3.52
N GLY A 276 0.92 2.13 -2.21
CA GLY A 276 0.42 3.02 -1.16
C GLY A 276 -1.05 2.83 -0.79
N GLU A 277 -1.83 2.08 -1.53
CA GLU A 277 -3.23 1.77 -1.16
C GLU A 277 -3.31 0.79 0.00
N ARG A 278 -4.36 0.96 0.81
CA ARG A 278 -4.74 0.07 1.91
C ARG A 278 -6.17 -0.37 1.72
N ARG A 279 -6.42 -1.63 2.06
CA ARG A 279 -7.76 -2.23 2.09
C ARG A 279 -7.89 -3.11 3.32
N GLU A 280 -9.06 -3.13 3.91
CA GLU A 280 -9.40 -4.18 4.85
C GLU A 280 -10.44 -5.09 4.23
N VAL A 281 -10.14 -6.38 4.30
CA VAL A 281 -11.03 -7.40 3.74
C VAL A 281 -11.34 -8.45 4.78
N LEU A 282 -12.56 -8.97 4.73
CA LEU A 282 -12.97 -10.15 5.48
C LEU A 282 -12.99 -11.34 4.54
N VAL A 283 -12.44 -12.46 5.01
CA VAL A 283 -12.42 -13.75 4.31
C VAL A 283 -13.22 -14.76 5.15
N ASP A 284 -14.19 -15.43 4.52
CA ASP A 284 -14.96 -16.47 5.15
C ASP A 284 -14.18 -17.80 5.19
N MET A 285 -13.86 -18.27 6.40
CA MET A 285 -13.17 -19.53 6.67
C MET A 285 -14.07 -20.54 7.41
N THR A 286 -15.39 -20.34 7.43
CA THR A 286 -16.35 -21.18 8.17
C THR A 286 -16.41 -22.62 7.66
N ASN A 287 -16.16 -22.83 6.34
CA ASN A 287 -16.09 -24.17 5.74
C ASN A 287 -14.90 -25.01 6.26
N GLY A 288 -13.88 -24.38 6.87
CA GLY A 288 -12.71 -25.05 7.43
C GLY A 288 -11.69 -25.53 6.38
N ASP A 289 -11.80 -25.10 5.12
CA ASP A 289 -10.85 -25.47 4.06
C ASP A 289 -9.69 -24.49 3.99
N GLU A 290 -8.46 -25.01 3.82
CA GLU A 290 -7.29 -24.21 3.54
C GLU A 290 -7.45 -23.51 2.18
N VAL A 291 -7.10 -22.23 2.12
CA VAL A 291 -7.17 -21.44 0.89
C VAL A 291 -5.99 -20.50 0.76
N SER A 292 -5.58 -20.22 -0.45
CA SER A 292 -4.49 -19.28 -0.74
C SER A 292 -5.00 -18.01 -1.39
N MET A 293 -4.45 -16.87 -0.95
CA MET A 293 -4.51 -15.62 -1.70
C MET A 293 -3.39 -15.62 -2.72
N THR A 294 -3.70 -15.26 -3.96
CA THR A 294 -2.75 -15.16 -5.07
C THR A 294 -2.85 -13.78 -5.72
N CYS A 295 -1.79 -13.35 -6.38
CA CYS A 295 -1.80 -12.16 -7.24
C CYS A 295 -1.38 -12.53 -8.66
N GLY A 296 -1.71 -11.66 -9.61
CA GLY A 296 -1.43 -11.83 -11.03
C GLY A 296 -2.70 -12.12 -11.83
N GLU A 297 -2.70 -11.70 -13.06
CA GLU A 297 -3.77 -12.02 -14.01
C GLU A 297 -3.67 -13.49 -14.41
N SER A 298 -4.82 -14.07 -14.70
CA SER A 298 -4.88 -15.36 -15.42
C SER A 298 -4.31 -15.11 -16.81
N ALA A 299 -3.04 -15.52 -17.03
CA ALA A 299 -2.33 -15.22 -18.26
C ALA A 299 -3.12 -15.72 -19.47
N SER A 300 -3.61 -14.84 -20.32
CA SER A 300 -4.08 -15.17 -21.65
C SER A 300 -2.92 -15.78 -22.47
N ILE A 301 -3.22 -16.48 -23.55
CA ILE A 301 -2.18 -17.00 -24.43
C ILE A 301 -1.26 -15.88 -24.94
N MET A 302 -1.81 -14.68 -25.15
CA MET A 302 -1.08 -13.50 -25.59
C MET A 302 -0.14 -12.96 -24.49
N ASP A 303 -0.56 -13.00 -23.23
CA ASP A 303 0.25 -12.57 -22.09
C ASP A 303 1.41 -13.53 -21.81
N ARG A 304 1.20 -14.83 -22.06
CA ARG A 304 2.29 -15.83 -22.00
C ARG A 304 3.36 -15.58 -23.05
N ILE A 305 2.95 -15.16 -24.26
CA ILE A 305 3.88 -14.81 -25.35
C ILE A 305 4.63 -13.53 -24.98
N ARG A 306 3.94 -12.51 -24.44
CA ARG A 306 4.54 -11.25 -24.02
C ARG A 306 5.52 -11.43 -22.85
N GLY A 307 5.18 -12.27 -21.86
CA GLY A 307 6.04 -12.61 -20.72
C GLY A 307 7.31 -13.36 -21.11
N PHE A 308 7.38 -13.97 -22.30
CA PHE A 308 8.59 -14.58 -22.83
C PHE A 308 9.62 -13.52 -23.28
N PHE A 309 9.14 -12.34 -23.70
CA PHE A 309 9.99 -11.22 -24.14
C PHE A 309 10.23 -10.18 -23.05
N GLU A 310 9.34 -10.10 -22.03
CA GLU A 310 9.43 -9.18 -20.90
C GLU A 310 9.21 -9.93 -19.57
N PRO A 311 10.19 -10.71 -19.09
CA PRO A 311 10.00 -11.60 -17.92
C PRO A 311 9.65 -10.90 -16.61
N SER A 312 9.96 -9.62 -16.48
CA SER A 312 9.74 -8.83 -15.25
C SER A 312 8.34 -8.23 -15.12
N SER A 313 7.55 -8.21 -16.19
CA SER A 313 6.26 -7.48 -16.21
C SER A 313 5.04 -8.32 -15.81
N ILE A 314 5.13 -9.66 -15.81
CA ILE A 314 3.98 -10.55 -15.57
C ILE A 314 4.28 -11.54 -14.44
N LEU A 315 3.72 -11.28 -13.26
CA LEU A 315 3.62 -12.29 -12.20
C LEU A 315 2.49 -13.25 -12.56
N VAL A 316 2.82 -14.38 -13.12
CA VAL A 316 1.86 -15.47 -13.35
C VAL A 316 1.48 -16.07 -12.01
N SER A 317 0.25 -15.81 -11.54
CA SER A 317 -0.37 -16.40 -10.33
C SER A 317 0.62 -16.70 -9.20
N THR A 318 1.14 -15.63 -8.57
CA THR A 318 2.11 -15.74 -7.48
C THR A 318 1.37 -15.89 -6.14
N LEU A 319 1.84 -16.82 -5.31
CA LEU A 319 1.31 -17.01 -3.96
C LEU A 319 1.63 -15.78 -3.09
N VAL A 320 0.59 -15.20 -2.50
CA VAL A 320 0.68 -14.11 -1.52
C VAL A 320 0.66 -14.68 -0.10
N LEU A 321 -0.38 -15.43 0.26
CA LEU A 321 -0.61 -15.92 1.61
C LEU A 321 -1.47 -17.18 1.58
N THR A 322 -1.20 -18.15 2.45
CA THR A 322 -2.08 -19.31 2.68
C THR A 322 -2.76 -19.18 4.06
N LEU A 323 -4.08 -19.25 4.09
CA LEU A 323 -4.89 -19.30 5.30
C LEU A 323 -5.17 -20.76 5.67
N ARG A 324 -4.76 -21.18 6.87
CA ARG A 324 -4.94 -22.55 7.40
C ARG A 324 -5.88 -22.53 8.58
N PRO A 325 -7.14 -22.94 8.41
CA PRO A 325 -8.08 -22.97 9.52
C PRO A 325 -7.69 -23.98 10.59
N THR A 326 -7.76 -23.55 11.85
CA THR A 326 -7.56 -24.43 13.01
C THR A 326 -8.73 -24.29 13.99
N GLY A 327 -9.15 -25.40 14.61
CA GLY A 327 -10.19 -25.41 15.62
C GLY A 327 -9.73 -24.96 17.02
N LEU A 328 -8.45 -24.58 17.15
CA LEU A 328 -7.86 -24.17 18.45
C LEU A 328 -7.99 -22.67 18.72
N LEU A 329 -8.33 -21.89 17.71
CA LEU A 329 -8.46 -20.43 17.82
C LEU A 329 -9.93 -20.01 18.04
N PRO A 330 -10.19 -18.90 18.75
CA PRO A 330 -11.53 -18.32 18.88
C PRO A 330 -12.06 -17.97 17.49
N LEU A 331 -13.38 -18.01 17.33
CA LEU A 331 -14.01 -17.73 16.05
C LEU A 331 -15.02 -16.60 16.15
N VAL A 332 -15.11 -15.81 15.07
CA VAL A 332 -16.17 -14.83 14.82
C VAL A 332 -17.06 -15.41 13.72
N THR A 333 -18.28 -15.76 14.07
CA THR A 333 -19.26 -16.41 13.15
C THR A 333 -20.46 -15.53 12.84
N ASP A 334 -20.50 -14.32 13.35
CA ASP A 334 -21.61 -13.40 13.11
C ASP A 334 -21.74 -13.09 11.63
N ASN A 335 -22.98 -12.88 11.20
CA ASN A 335 -23.24 -12.42 9.84
C ASN A 335 -22.62 -11.03 9.64
N LEU A 336 -22.09 -10.79 8.43
CA LEU A 336 -21.61 -9.46 8.08
C LEU A 336 -22.75 -8.45 8.16
N PRO A 337 -22.54 -7.29 8.77
CA PRO A 337 -23.56 -6.26 8.82
C PRO A 337 -23.85 -5.74 7.39
N MET A 338 -25.11 -5.52 7.07
CA MET A 338 -25.53 -4.92 5.80
C MET A 338 -25.07 -3.45 5.69
N ARG A 339 -24.85 -2.79 6.81
CA ARG A 339 -24.31 -1.43 6.93
C ARG A 339 -23.19 -1.39 7.96
N ILE A 340 -22.10 -0.70 7.62
CA ILE A 340 -20.96 -0.46 8.52
C ILE A 340 -21.09 0.92 9.12
N LEU A 341 -21.27 1.94 8.26
CA LEU A 341 -21.44 3.33 8.69
C LEU A 341 -22.92 3.70 8.78
N PRO A 342 -23.32 4.49 9.80
CA PRO A 342 -24.72 4.88 10.00
C PRO A 342 -25.25 5.80 8.91
N THR A 343 -24.35 6.57 8.26
CA THR A 343 -24.70 7.56 7.24
C THR A 343 -23.86 7.37 5.98
N GLU A 344 -24.39 7.85 4.84
CA GLU A 344 -23.60 7.95 3.63
C GLU A 344 -22.42 8.91 3.83
N ILE A 345 -21.37 8.70 3.01
CA ILE A 345 -20.22 9.59 2.99
C ILE A 345 -20.66 10.94 2.43
N LEU A 346 -20.70 11.95 3.31
CA LEU A 346 -21.10 13.30 2.94
C LEU A 346 -20.04 13.93 2.04
N SER A 347 -20.49 14.70 1.04
CA SER A 347 -19.63 15.51 0.19
C SER A 347 -20.24 16.91 0.03
N GLY A 348 -19.38 17.92 -0.03
CA GLY A 348 -19.76 19.31 -0.27
C GLY A 348 -19.59 19.71 -1.74
N PRO A 349 -20.11 20.90 -2.11
CA PRO A 349 -19.88 21.45 -3.44
C PRO A 349 -18.41 21.82 -3.62
N ALA A 350 -17.84 21.47 -4.77
CA ALA A 350 -16.50 21.92 -5.13
C ALA A 350 -16.50 23.42 -5.43
N ILE A 351 -15.63 24.17 -4.78
CA ILE A 351 -15.48 25.61 -5.02
C ILE A 351 -14.49 25.94 -6.15
N ARG A 352 -13.70 24.96 -6.57
CA ARG A 352 -12.68 25.09 -7.62
C ARG A 352 -12.42 23.75 -8.30
N SER A 353 -11.97 23.83 -9.55
CA SER A 353 -11.46 22.68 -10.31
C SER A 353 -9.96 22.84 -10.58
N ARG A 354 -9.22 21.71 -10.61
CA ARG A 354 -7.80 21.64 -10.95
C ARG A 354 -7.54 20.52 -11.93
N ASP A 355 -6.57 20.76 -12.81
CA ASP A 355 -6.03 19.75 -13.72
C ASP A 355 -4.60 19.41 -13.27
N ILE A 356 -4.34 18.12 -13.09
CA ILE A 356 -3.06 17.57 -12.67
C ILE A 356 -2.62 16.58 -13.74
N GLN A 357 -1.44 16.80 -14.31
CA GLN A 357 -0.82 15.91 -15.29
C GLN A 357 0.41 15.24 -14.67
N LEU A 358 0.37 13.92 -14.63
CA LEU A 358 1.49 13.05 -14.25
C LEU A 358 2.16 12.59 -15.53
N GLY A 359 3.41 12.99 -15.76
CA GLY A 359 4.19 12.59 -16.93
C GLY A 359 4.77 11.18 -16.81
N ASP A 360 5.21 10.63 -17.93
CA ASP A 360 6.14 9.50 -18.00
C ASP A 360 7.52 9.90 -17.47
N ASP A 361 7.95 11.10 -17.83
CA ASP A 361 9.13 11.75 -17.26
C ASP A 361 8.81 12.34 -15.89
N PRO A 362 9.79 12.48 -15.00
CA PRO A 362 9.60 13.09 -13.69
C PRO A 362 9.01 14.50 -13.78
N GLY A 363 8.14 14.81 -12.81
CA GLY A 363 7.49 16.11 -12.69
C GLY A 363 5.95 16.00 -12.71
N ILE A 364 5.30 17.03 -12.17
CA ILE A 364 3.85 17.21 -12.22
C ILE A 364 3.56 18.50 -12.98
N ASN A 365 2.63 18.46 -13.93
CA ASN A 365 2.34 19.57 -14.83
C ASN A 365 3.60 20.11 -15.57
N GLY A 366 4.54 19.20 -15.91
CA GLY A 366 5.81 19.54 -16.55
C GLY A 366 6.83 20.23 -15.64
N GLN A 367 6.61 20.23 -14.32
CA GLN A 367 7.50 20.89 -13.36
C GLN A 367 8.05 19.87 -12.36
N LEU A 368 9.37 19.90 -12.15
CA LEU A 368 10.04 19.17 -11.07
C LEU A 368 9.77 19.83 -9.72
N TRP A 369 9.86 19.04 -8.67
CA TRP A 369 9.73 19.53 -7.29
C TRP A 369 10.77 20.62 -6.98
N ASP A 370 10.27 21.68 -6.36
CA ASP A 370 11.06 22.76 -5.80
C ASP A 370 10.56 23.00 -4.35
N PRO A 371 11.42 22.79 -3.32
CA PRO A 371 11.00 22.92 -1.92
C PRO A 371 10.57 24.33 -1.52
N GLN A 372 10.87 25.36 -2.33
CA GLN A 372 10.49 26.74 -2.06
C GLN A 372 9.21 27.17 -2.79
N ARG A 373 8.70 26.33 -3.71
CA ARG A 373 7.53 26.66 -4.53
C ARG A 373 6.26 26.06 -3.91
N ILE A 374 5.26 26.90 -3.72
CA ILE A 374 3.89 26.46 -3.45
C ILE A 374 3.15 26.40 -4.79
N ASP A 375 2.77 25.18 -5.20
CA ASP A 375 2.09 24.96 -6.49
C ASP A 375 0.60 25.23 -6.38
N ILE A 376 0.02 24.92 -5.22
CA ILE A 376 -1.42 25.02 -4.96
C ILE A 376 -1.66 25.76 -3.64
N THR A 377 -2.61 26.71 -3.67
CA THR A 377 -3.19 27.30 -2.46
C THR A 377 -4.64 26.92 -2.36
N ALA A 378 -5.05 26.42 -1.20
CA ALA A 378 -6.40 26.00 -0.86
C ALA A 378 -6.85 26.59 0.48
N GLN A 379 -8.12 26.37 0.85
CA GLN A 379 -8.72 26.84 2.10
C GLN A 379 -9.20 25.65 2.93
N GLN A 380 -8.89 25.62 4.21
CA GLN A 380 -9.40 24.62 5.14
C GLN A 380 -10.94 24.61 5.16
N GLY A 381 -11.52 23.43 5.26
CA GLY A 381 -12.97 23.22 5.28
C GLY A 381 -13.63 23.23 3.91
N THR A 382 -12.87 23.36 2.82
CA THR A 382 -13.41 23.45 1.46
C THR A 382 -13.17 22.17 0.65
N TRP A 383 -13.90 22.09 -0.48
CA TRP A 383 -13.86 21.01 -1.43
C TRP A 383 -13.36 21.51 -2.78
N GLU A 384 -12.50 20.72 -3.43
CA GLU A 384 -12.08 20.99 -4.80
C GLU A 384 -12.25 19.74 -5.68
N ARG A 385 -12.52 19.95 -6.95
CA ARG A 385 -12.52 18.88 -7.95
C ARG A 385 -11.16 18.82 -8.62
N TRP A 386 -10.53 17.66 -8.60
CA TRP A 386 -9.26 17.43 -9.27
C TRP A 386 -9.45 16.43 -10.41
N THR A 387 -9.00 16.79 -11.61
CA THR A 387 -8.89 15.89 -12.74
C THR A 387 -7.41 15.51 -12.85
N VAL A 388 -7.09 14.27 -12.51
CA VAL A 388 -5.72 13.76 -12.56
C VAL A 388 -5.59 12.86 -13.78
N ARG A 389 -4.62 13.15 -14.63
CA ARG A 389 -4.27 12.37 -15.83
C ARG A 389 -2.86 11.83 -15.69
N ALA A 390 -2.60 10.66 -16.27
CA ALA A 390 -1.27 10.07 -16.33
C ALA A 390 -0.95 9.61 -17.75
N ASP A 391 0.25 9.94 -18.21
CA ASP A 391 0.77 9.48 -19.50
C ASP A 391 1.09 7.99 -19.47
N ALA A 392 1.61 7.50 -18.33
CA ALA A 392 1.74 6.09 -18.01
C ALA A 392 1.04 5.74 -16.71
N PRO A 393 0.49 4.51 -16.58
CA PRO A 393 -0.20 4.08 -15.36
C PRO A 393 0.66 4.18 -14.12
N GLN A 394 0.22 4.92 -13.11
CA GLN A 394 0.93 5.12 -11.86
C GLN A 394 -0.01 5.42 -10.70
N SER A 395 0.48 5.26 -9.47
CA SER A 395 -0.25 5.60 -8.27
C SER A 395 -0.02 7.06 -7.89
N PHE A 396 -1.07 7.74 -7.42
CA PHE A 396 -1.05 9.14 -7.03
C PHE A 396 -1.56 9.31 -5.60
N HIS A 397 -0.87 10.09 -4.79
CA HIS A 397 -1.19 10.34 -3.39
C HIS A 397 -1.28 11.83 -3.09
N ILE A 398 -2.19 12.22 -2.18
CA ILE A 398 -2.29 13.58 -1.64
C ILE A 398 -2.21 13.51 -0.12
N GLU A 399 -1.24 14.20 0.46
CA GLU A 399 -0.97 14.24 1.89
C GLU A 399 -1.88 15.24 2.61
N GLY A 400 -2.26 14.94 3.87
CA GLY A 400 -3.04 15.84 4.72
C GLY A 400 -4.50 16.09 4.29
N VAL A 401 -4.98 15.36 3.27
CA VAL A 401 -6.34 15.47 2.76
C VAL A 401 -6.99 14.09 2.69
N MET A 402 -8.30 14.06 2.47
CA MET A 402 -9.04 12.89 2.04
C MET A 402 -9.83 13.22 0.78
N PHE A 403 -10.01 12.26 -0.09
CA PHE A 403 -10.80 12.44 -1.30
C PHE A 403 -11.71 11.26 -1.61
N GLN A 404 -12.70 11.51 -2.46
CA GLN A 404 -13.55 10.51 -3.07
C GLN A 404 -13.25 10.43 -4.56
N VAL A 405 -13.12 9.22 -5.10
CA VAL A 405 -13.06 9.01 -6.55
C VAL A 405 -14.47 9.16 -7.10
N ARG A 406 -14.65 10.04 -8.08
CA ARG A 406 -15.95 10.35 -8.71
C ARG A 406 -16.09 9.76 -10.10
N ASN A 407 -14.98 9.66 -10.81
CA ASN A 407 -14.96 9.14 -12.18
C ASN A 407 -13.61 8.47 -12.46
N VAL A 408 -13.64 7.41 -13.24
CA VAL A 408 -12.47 6.72 -13.78
C VAL A 408 -12.71 6.49 -15.26
N ASN A 409 -11.97 7.19 -16.13
CA ASN A 409 -12.07 7.10 -17.59
C ASN A 409 -13.51 7.24 -18.13
N GLY A 410 -14.31 8.16 -17.58
CA GLY A 410 -15.70 8.39 -17.98
C GLY A 410 -16.72 7.48 -17.28
N ALA A 411 -16.31 6.50 -16.50
CA ALA A 411 -17.18 5.59 -15.77
C ALA A 411 -17.22 5.88 -14.26
N MET A 412 -18.22 5.36 -13.57
CA MET A 412 -18.27 5.39 -12.10
C MET A 412 -17.16 4.48 -11.53
N PRO A 413 -16.54 4.87 -10.39
CA PRO A 413 -15.57 4.00 -9.72
C PRO A 413 -16.21 2.68 -9.26
N LEU A 414 -15.38 1.64 -9.13
CA LEU A 414 -15.82 0.37 -8.58
C LEU A 414 -16.39 0.58 -7.16
N PRO A 415 -17.32 -0.25 -6.70
CA PRO A 415 -17.97 -0.06 -5.40
C PRO A 415 -16.97 0.03 -4.23
N GLU A 416 -15.90 -0.77 -4.25
CA GLU A 416 -14.82 -0.78 -3.25
C GLU A 416 -13.95 0.49 -3.28
N ASP A 417 -13.99 1.28 -4.36
CA ASP A 417 -13.26 2.55 -4.49
C ASP A 417 -14.08 3.78 -4.13
N ARG A 418 -15.35 3.62 -3.73
CA ARG A 418 -16.25 4.73 -3.39
C ARG A 418 -16.10 5.24 -1.96
N GLY A 419 -15.19 4.66 -1.16
CA GLY A 419 -14.85 5.13 0.18
C GLY A 419 -13.96 6.37 0.17
N TRP A 420 -13.58 6.79 1.38
CA TRP A 420 -12.56 7.82 1.55
C TRP A 420 -11.17 7.29 1.26
N LYS A 421 -10.42 8.02 0.44
CA LYS A 421 -9.07 7.64 0.01
C LYS A 421 -8.10 8.81 0.14
N ASP A 422 -6.82 8.50 0.08
CA ASP A 422 -5.72 9.45 -0.08
C ASP A 422 -4.77 9.03 -1.22
N THR A 423 -4.94 7.83 -1.74
CA THR A 423 -4.12 7.24 -2.79
C THR A 423 -5.02 6.64 -3.87
N VAL A 424 -4.68 6.79 -5.14
CA VAL A 424 -5.46 6.27 -6.27
C VAL A 424 -4.56 5.83 -7.40
N TRP A 425 -4.93 4.73 -8.09
CA TRP A 425 -4.31 4.33 -9.34
C TRP A 425 -4.86 5.17 -10.48
N VAL A 426 -3.97 5.79 -11.25
CA VAL A 426 -4.31 6.60 -12.42
C VAL A 426 -3.78 5.87 -13.66
N ASP A 427 -4.74 5.41 -14.50
CA ASP A 427 -4.51 4.78 -15.79
C ASP A 427 -5.44 5.49 -16.79
N GLY A 428 -4.90 6.51 -17.46
CA GLY A 428 -5.66 7.49 -18.22
C GLY A 428 -6.12 8.67 -17.34
N GLN A 429 -7.37 8.73 -16.90
CA GLN A 429 -7.95 9.87 -16.17
C GLN A 429 -8.76 9.42 -14.95
N VAL A 430 -8.60 10.13 -13.83
CA VAL A 430 -9.50 10.02 -12.67
C VAL A 430 -10.00 11.42 -12.25
N GLU A 431 -11.23 11.48 -11.78
CA GLU A 431 -11.80 12.68 -11.16
C GLU A 431 -11.95 12.45 -9.66
N LEU A 432 -11.38 13.34 -8.86
CA LEU A 432 -11.38 13.30 -7.40
C LEU A 432 -12.16 14.47 -6.84
N LEU A 433 -12.91 14.25 -5.76
CA LEU A 433 -13.45 15.31 -4.93
C LEU A 433 -12.63 15.37 -3.64
N VAL A 434 -11.76 16.38 -3.54
CA VAL A 434 -10.75 16.53 -2.49
C VAL A 434 -11.27 17.43 -1.38
N TYR A 435 -11.11 17.00 -0.13
CA TYR A 435 -11.46 17.75 1.07
C TYR A 435 -10.23 18.16 1.86
N TYR A 436 -10.11 19.44 2.19
CA TYR A 436 -9.02 20.02 2.97
C TYR A 436 -9.43 20.13 4.44
N GLY A 437 -9.22 19.09 5.21
CA GLY A 437 -9.61 19.05 6.62
C GLY A 437 -8.63 19.74 7.57
N GLN A 438 -7.36 19.88 7.18
CA GLN A 438 -6.27 20.37 8.01
C GLN A 438 -5.54 21.55 7.39
N PRO A 439 -5.07 22.54 8.17
CA PRO A 439 -4.27 23.63 7.65
C PRO A 439 -2.80 23.23 7.49
N SER A 440 -2.09 23.95 6.60
CA SER A 440 -0.65 23.86 6.46
C SER A 440 -0.01 25.25 6.41
N TRP A 441 1.32 25.31 6.46
CA TRP A 441 2.07 26.57 6.47
C TRP A 441 3.12 26.58 5.36
N PRO A 442 3.62 27.76 4.92
CA PRO A 442 4.60 27.82 3.84
C PRO A 442 5.87 26.98 4.05
N HIS A 443 6.32 26.82 5.29
CA HIS A 443 7.47 25.97 5.63
C HIS A 443 7.11 24.49 5.88
N PHE A 444 5.83 24.19 5.92
CA PHE A 444 5.27 22.85 6.19
C PHE A 444 4.06 22.61 5.30
N PRO A 445 4.23 22.71 3.97
CA PRO A 445 3.13 22.43 3.03
C PRO A 445 2.82 20.94 3.03
N PHE A 446 1.60 20.59 2.65
CA PHE A 446 1.29 19.23 2.26
C PHE A 446 1.86 18.93 0.87
N GLN A 447 2.14 17.66 0.61
CA GLN A 447 2.60 17.21 -0.69
C GLN A 447 1.50 16.45 -1.43
N TYR A 448 1.49 16.56 -2.75
CA TYR A 448 0.85 15.61 -3.65
C TYR A 448 1.89 15.07 -4.60
N ALA A 449 1.87 13.76 -4.85
CA ALA A 449 2.99 13.12 -5.51
C ALA A 449 2.58 11.85 -6.27
N SER A 450 3.41 11.45 -7.24
CA SER A 450 3.43 10.07 -7.66
C SER A 450 3.74 9.17 -6.45
N GLN A 451 3.01 8.08 -6.29
CA GLN A 451 3.32 7.04 -5.31
C GLN A 451 4.12 5.89 -5.96
N THR A 452 4.53 6.05 -7.21
CA THR A 452 5.68 5.37 -7.78
C THR A 452 6.90 6.10 -7.22
N LEU A 453 7.56 5.47 -6.22
CA LEU A 453 8.49 6.16 -5.34
C LEU A 453 9.70 6.74 -6.08
N GLU A 454 10.17 6.08 -7.13
CA GLU A 454 11.28 6.55 -7.96
C GLU A 454 10.91 7.80 -8.77
N LEU A 455 9.65 7.91 -9.23
CA LEU A 455 9.18 9.12 -9.90
C LEU A 455 9.10 10.29 -8.92
N ALA A 456 8.63 10.03 -7.69
CA ALA A 456 8.62 11.04 -6.64
C ALA A 456 10.05 11.50 -6.29
N ASP A 457 11.00 10.58 -6.11
CA ASP A 457 12.42 10.91 -5.83
C ASP A 457 13.06 11.71 -6.94
N ARG A 458 12.63 11.52 -8.20
CA ARG A 458 13.08 12.31 -9.35
C ARG A 458 12.32 13.62 -9.55
N GLY A 459 11.39 13.96 -8.63
CA GLY A 459 10.74 15.27 -8.60
C GLY A 459 9.26 15.29 -9.01
N SER A 460 8.58 14.13 -9.13
CA SER A 460 7.12 14.09 -9.34
C SER A 460 6.36 14.39 -8.04
N ILE A 461 6.58 15.57 -7.48
CA ILE A 461 6.01 16.10 -6.25
C ILE A 461 5.57 17.53 -6.48
N GLY A 462 4.39 17.89 -5.96
CA GLY A 462 3.93 19.27 -5.82
C GLY A 462 3.58 19.60 -4.37
N GLN A 463 3.42 20.89 -4.06
CA GLN A 463 3.18 21.38 -2.71
C GLN A 463 1.87 22.15 -2.60
N ILE A 464 1.11 21.91 -1.52
CA ILE A 464 -0.16 22.54 -1.21
C ILE A 464 -0.05 23.35 0.08
N LEU A 465 -0.35 24.64 0.00
CA LEU A 465 -0.59 25.48 1.16
C LEU A 465 -2.10 25.51 1.43
N VAL A 466 -2.51 25.02 2.58
CA VAL A 466 -3.91 25.09 3.03
C VAL A 466 -4.03 26.15 4.10
N ASN A 467 -4.61 27.29 3.75
CA ASN A 467 -4.85 28.36 4.70
C ASN A 467 -5.86 27.93 5.76
N PRO A 468 -5.66 28.29 7.05
CA PRO A 468 -6.64 28.02 8.10
C PRO A 468 -8.02 28.58 7.75
N ALA A 469 -9.09 27.95 8.25
CA ALA A 469 -10.44 28.50 8.17
C ALA A 469 -10.47 29.90 8.83
N PRO A 470 -11.25 30.87 8.27
CA PRO A 470 -11.36 32.20 8.81
C PRO A 470 -11.96 32.24 10.24
#